data_49da4c8f13dbc275bfbc7ea03d56fcf6
#
_entry.id   49da4c8f13dbc275bfbc7ea03d56fcf6
#
_cell.length_a   1.000
_cell.length_b   1.000
_cell.length_c   1.000
_cell.angle_alpha   90.00
_cell.angle_beta   90.00
_cell.angle_gamma   90.00
#
_symmetry.space_group_name_H-M   'P 1'
#
loop_
_entity.id
_entity.type
_entity.pdbx_description
1 polymer ?
#
loop_
_entity_poly.entity_id
_entity_poly.type
_entity_poly.pdbx_seq_one_letter_code
_entity_poly.pdbx_strand_id
1 'polypeptide(L)'
;MVCARRATPDQALKVTDLFTTNDTDLERPLADRMRPAALAEFYGQKHLLAEGKPLHRAITQGRAHSMVFWGPPGTGKTTLARMIAATTDSHFIALSAVMAGVKDVRAAVAEAEQYRQMHNRSTVLFLDEVHRFNKSQQDAFLPFVENGTLTFIGATTENPSFELNNALLSRARVYVLK
;
A
#
# COMPACT_ATOMS: atom_id res chain seq x y z
N MET A 1 -66.29 -25.77 7.36
CA MET A 1 -65.09 -25.49 8.14
C MET A 1 -63.91 -25.71 7.19
N VAL A 2 -63.53 -24.70 6.45
CA VAL A 2 -62.56 -24.77 5.35
C VAL A 2 -61.32 -23.98 5.77
N CYS A 3 -60.22 -24.70 5.94
CA CYS A 3 -58.95 -24.15 6.34
C CYS A 3 -58.21 -23.62 5.10
N ALA A 4 -58.17 -22.29 4.97
CA ALA A 4 -57.41 -21.63 3.89
C ALA A 4 -55.92 -21.64 4.23
N ARG A 5 -55.15 -22.36 3.44
CA ARG A 5 -53.68 -22.28 3.41
C ARG A 5 -53.27 -20.96 2.77
N ARG A 6 -52.57 -20.11 3.54
CA ARG A 6 -51.91 -18.91 3.03
C ARG A 6 -50.69 -19.33 2.20
N ALA A 7 -50.67 -18.94 0.95
CA ALA A 7 -49.52 -19.01 0.09
C ALA A 7 -48.47 -17.97 0.56
N THR A 8 -47.22 -18.39 0.64
CA THR A 8 -46.05 -17.55 0.85
C THR A 8 -45.77 -16.73 -0.38
N PRO A 9 -45.43 -15.44 -0.28
CA PRO A 9 -45.07 -14.65 -1.44
C PRO A 9 -43.68 -15.02 -1.96
N ASP A 10 -43.73 -15.33 -3.20
CA ASP A 10 -42.78 -15.40 -4.26
C ASP A 10 -41.44 -14.71 -3.99
N GLN A 11 -40.36 -15.49 -4.13
CA GLN A 11 -39.01 -15.01 -4.28
C GLN A 11 -38.89 -14.31 -5.64
N ALA A 12 -39.13 -13.02 -5.67
CA ALA A 12 -38.74 -12.19 -6.78
C ALA A 12 -37.18 -12.20 -6.85
N LEU A 13 -36.64 -13.02 -7.71
CA LEU A 13 -35.25 -12.96 -8.17
C LEU A 13 -35.00 -11.50 -8.61
N LYS A 14 -34.22 -10.78 -7.82
CA LYS A 14 -33.73 -9.45 -8.18
C LYS A 14 -32.78 -9.59 -9.37
N VAL A 15 -33.32 -9.35 -10.56
CA VAL A 15 -32.57 -9.26 -11.83
C VAL A 15 -31.58 -8.07 -11.81
N THR A 16 -31.48 -7.34 -10.72
CA THR A 16 -30.66 -6.13 -10.58
C THR A 16 -29.20 -6.42 -10.29
N ASP A 17 -28.79 -7.67 -9.98
CA ASP A 17 -27.40 -7.98 -9.62
C ASP A 17 -26.51 -8.36 -10.83
N LEU A 18 -27.05 -8.43 -12.05
CA LEU A 18 -26.30 -8.77 -13.25
C LEU A 18 -25.61 -7.57 -13.91
N PHE A 19 -25.88 -6.34 -13.46
CA PHE A 19 -25.34 -5.10 -14.07
C PHE A 19 -24.65 -4.17 -13.08
N THR A 20 -24.42 -4.57 -11.83
CA THR A 20 -23.53 -3.86 -10.91
C THR A 20 -22.10 -4.41 -11.03
N THR A 21 -21.55 -4.42 -12.24
CA THR A 21 -20.11 -4.21 -12.37
C THR A 21 -19.87 -2.79 -11.88
N ASN A 22 -19.06 -2.63 -10.83
CA ASN A 22 -18.66 -1.33 -10.32
C ASN A 22 -18.14 -0.50 -11.50
N ASP A 23 -18.92 0.45 -12.01
CA ASP A 23 -18.57 1.35 -13.11
C ASP A 23 -17.26 2.10 -12.85
N THR A 24 -16.88 2.25 -11.59
CA THR A 24 -15.61 2.85 -11.16
C THR A 24 -14.36 2.07 -11.58
N ASP A 25 -14.47 0.75 -11.84
CA ASP A 25 -13.32 -0.05 -12.30
C ASP A 25 -13.09 0.09 -13.81
N LEU A 26 -14.11 0.41 -14.59
CA LEU A 26 -13.98 0.60 -16.05
C LEU A 26 -13.32 1.95 -16.40
N GLU A 27 -13.41 2.94 -15.53
CA GLU A 27 -12.81 4.27 -15.71
C GLU A 27 -11.32 4.32 -15.34
N ARG A 28 -10.80 3.30 -14.65
CA ARG A 28 -9.37 3.26 -14.30
C ARG A 28 -8.50 2.94 -15.52
N PRO A 29 -7.31 3.57 -15.64
CA PRO A 29 -6.35 3.23 -16.68
C PRO A 29 -6.04 1.73 -16.70
N LEU A 30 -5.89 1.15 -17.89
CA LEU A 30 -5.60 -0.28 -18.04
C LEU A 30 -4.40 -0.74 -17.21
N ALA A 31 -3.35 0.06 -17.15
CA ALA A 31 -2.17 -0.21 -16.34
C ALA A 31 -2.46 -0.35 -14.83
N ASP A 32 -3.48 0.34 -14.32
CA ASP A 32 -3.90 0.21 -12.91
C ASP A 32 -4.75 -1.05 -12.69
N ARG A 33 -5.61 -1.36 -13.66
CA ARG A 33 -6.45 -2.57 -13.64
C ARG A 33 -5.66 -3.86 -13.77
N MET A 34 -4.54 -3.83 -14.51
CA MET A 34 -3.66 -4.98 -14.75
C MET A 34 -2.59 -5.16 -13.65
N ARG A 35 -2.65 -4.39 -12.56
CA ARG A 35 -1.69 -4.57 -11.47
C ARG A 35 -1.89 -5.92 -10.79
N PRO A 36 -0.80 -6.69 -10.59
CA PRO A 36 -0.90 -7.95 -9.87
C PRO A 36 -1.40 -7.72 -8.44
N ALA A 37 -2.39 -8.50 -8.03
CA ALA A 37 -2.95 -8.50 -6.70
C ALA A 37 -2.23 -9.47 -5.76
N ALA A 38 -1.65 -10.54 -6.31
CA ALA A 38 -0.93 -11.55 -5.57
C ALA A 38 0.54 -11.67 -6.01
N LEU A 39 1.40 -12.15 -5.09
CA LEU A 39 2.82 -12.32 -5.36
C LEU A 39 3.09 -13.28 -6.54
N ALA A 40 2.24 -14.27 -6.74
CA ALA A 40 2.33 -15.23 -7.85
C ALA A 40 2.13 -14.59 -9.22
N GLU A 41 1.42 -13.46 -9.28
CA GLU A 41 1.14 -12.70 -10.51
C GLU A 41 2.23 -11.66 -10.79
N PHE A 42 3.14 -11.44 -9.84
CA PHE A 42 4.19 -10.43 -9.98
C PHE A 42 5.37 -10.97 -10.79
N TYR A 43 5.53 -10.46 -11.99
CA TYR A 43 6.63 -10.83 -12.87
C TYR A 43 7.91 -10.04 -12.59
N GLY A 44 9.05 -10.74 -12.59
CA GLY A 44 10.36 -10.13 -12.39
C GLY A 44 10.82 -10.16 -10.93
N GLN A 45 11.86 -9.40 -10.62
CA GLN A 45 12.45 -9.20 -9.29
C GLN A 45 12.77 -10.52 -8.52
N LYS A 46 13.12 -11.60 -9.24
CA LYS A 46 13.40 -12.92 -8.63
C LYS A 46 14.48 -12.86 -7.55
N HIS A 47 15.44 -11.96 -7.69
CA HIS A 47 16.50 -11.77 -6.69
C HIS A 47 15.99 -11.24 -5.33
N LEU A 48 14.80 -10.61 -5.29
CA LEU A 48 14.14 -10.09 -4.08
C LEU A 48 12.98 -10.97 -3.63
N LEU A 49 12.23 -11.52 -4.59
CA LEU A 49 10.95 -12.19 -4.35
C LEU A 49 11.05 -13.72 -4.39
N ALA A 50 12.23 -14.30 -4.65
CA ALA A 50 12.40 -15.75 -4.56
C ALA A 50 12.13 -16.25 -3.14
N GLU A 51 11.68 -17.49 -3.04
CA GLU A 51 11.42 -18.16 -1.76
C GLU A 51 12.61 -18.05 -0.81
N GLY A 52 12.34 -17.77 0.45
CA GLY A 52 13.37 -17.59 1.48
C GLY A 52 14.03 -16.21 1.53
N LYS A 53 13.80 -15.33 0.56
CA LYS A 53 14.35 -13.96 0.59
C LYS A 53 13.62 -13.09 1.61
N PRO A 54 14.31 -12.07 2.19
CA PRO A 54 13.72 -11.22 3.23
C PRO A 54 12.41 -10.53 2.81
N LEU A 55 12.35 -10.01 1.58
CA LEU A 55 11.16 -9.36 1.07
C LEU A 55 10.01 -10.35 0.84
N HIS A 56 10.31 -11.53 0.29
CA HIS A 56 9.33 -12.60 0.13
C HIS A 56 8.73 -13.00 1.50
N ARG A 57 9.59 -13.19 2.52
CA ARG A 57 9.12 -13.51 3.88
C ARG A 57 8.26 -12.41 4.48
N ALA A 58 8.65 -11.13 4.30
CA ALA A 58 7.87 -10.00 4.81
C ALA A 58 6.45 -9.99 4.22
N ILE A 59 6.34 -10.28 2.92
CA ILE A 59 5.05 -10.35 2.24
C ILE A 59 4.26 -11.59 2.72
N THR A 60 4.83 -12.79 2.66
CA THR A 60 4.11 -14.04 2.96
C THR A 60 3.74 -14.20 4.43
N GLN A 61 4.51 -13.63 5.34
CA GLN A 61 4.25 -13.68 6.78
C GLN A 61 3.38 -12.52 7.28
N GLY A 62 2.98 -11.59 6.42
CA GLY A 62 2.21 -10.42 6.80
C GLY A 62 2.95 -9.50 7.79
N ARG A 63 4.28 -9.46 7.73
CA ARG A 63 5.13 -8.64 8.61
C ARG A 63 5.88 -7.60 7.80
N ALA A 64 5.20 -6.51 7.48
CA ALA A 64 5.85 -5.39 6.84
C ALA A 64 6.85 -4.72 7.80
N HIS A 65 7.97 -4.29 7.25
CA HIS A 65 8.94 -3.40 7.89
C HIS A 65 9.15 -2.19 6.99
N SER A 66 9.67 -1.11 7.55
CA SER A 66 9.98 0.07 6.75
C SER A 66 11.08 -0.21 5.73
N MET A 67 10.89 0.25 4.49
CA MET A 67 11.75 -0.07 3.37
C MET A 67 11.81 1.05 2.33
N VAL A 68 12.85 1.01 1.52
CA VAL A 68 13.03 1.89 0.37
C VAL A 68 13.21 1.04 -0.88
N PHE A 69 12.39 1.26 -1.88
CA PHE A 69 12.50 0.67 -3.20
C PHE A 69 13.29 1.61 -4.12
N TRP A 70 14.47 1.20 -4.50
CA TRP A 70 15.34 1.92 -5.40
C TRP A 70 15.42 1.22 -6.76
N GLY A 71 15.18 1.95 -7.83
CA GLY A 71 15.32 1.41 -9.20
C GLY A 71 14.62 2.27 -10.25
N PRO A 72 14.81 1.94 -11.54
CA PRO A 72 14.25 2.72 -12.64
C PRO A 72 12.71 2.75 -12.62
N PRO A 73 12.09 3.68 -13.36
CA PRO A 73 10.64 3.69 -13.53
C PRO A 73 10.14 2.36 -14.10
N GLY A 74 8.90 1.99 -13.79
CA GLY A 74 8.28 0.77 -14.35
C GLY A 74 8.70 -0.55 -13.69
N THR A 75 9.61 -0.56 -12.72
CA THR A 75 10.07 -1.80 -12.04
C THR A 75 9.08 -2.37 -11.01
N GLY A 76 7.91 -1.76 -10.84
CA GLY A 76 6.85 -2.28 -9.97
C GLY A 76 6.90 -1.80 -8.52
N LYS A 77 7.63 -0.72 -8.19
CA LYS A 77 7.74 -0.16 -6.82
C LYS A 77 6.39 0.06 -6.15
N THR A 78 5.50 0.80 -6.81
CA THR A 78 4.14 1.08 -6.31
C THR A 78 3.29 -0.18 -6.16
N THR A 79 3.41 -1.11 -7.11
CA THR A 79 2.70 -2.39 -7.09
C THR A 79 3.12 -3.24 -5.89
N LEU A 80 4.43 -3.34 -5.63
CA LEU A 80 4.94 -4.05 -4.46
C LEU A 80 4.47 -3.42 -3.15
N ALA A 81 4.48 -2.09 -3.05
CA ALA A 81 4.01 -1.40 -1.86
C ALA A 81 2.53 -1.69 -1.56
N ARG A 82 1.66 -1.63 -2.58
CA ARG A 82 0.23 -1.96 -2.45
C ARG A 82 0.02 -3.42 -2.06
N MET A 83 0.78 -4.33 -2.65
CA MET A 83 0.72 -5.76 -2.34
C MET A 83 1.13 -6.04 -0.89
N ILE A 84 2.16 -5.38 -0.37
CA ILE A 84 2.59 -5.49 1.02
C ILE A 84 1.47 -5.00 1.94
N ALA A 85 0.88 -3.84 1.67
CA ALA A 85 -0.21 -3.32 2.48
C ALA A 85 -1.42 -4.26 2.50
N ALA A 86 -1.81 -4.81 1.35
CA ALA A 86 -2.91 -5.77 1.24
C ALA A 86 -2.62 -7.06 2.04
N THR A 87 -1.39 -7.60 1.92
CA THR A 87 -1.01 -8.84 2.60
C THR A 87 -0.90 -8.67 4.13
N THR A 88 -0.55 -7.47 4.59
CA THR A 88 -0.45 -7.15 6.02
C THR A 88 -1.75 -6.63 6.61
N ASP A 89 -2.83 -6.57 5.82
CA ASP A 89 -4.13 -6.00 6.21
C ASP A 89 -3.99 -4.58 6.81
N SER A 90 -3.09 -3.81 6.21
CA SER A 90 -2.76 -2.46 6.66
C SER A 90 -3.49 -1.41 5.82
N HIS A 91 -3.85 -0.31 6.45
CA HIS A 91 -4.33 0.86 5.72
C HIS A 91 -3.23 1.40 4.80
N PHE A 92 -3.58 1.77 3.56
CA PHE A 92 -2.61 2.22 2.57
C PHE A 92 -2.80 3.69 2.23
N ILE A 93 -1.84 4.52 2.61
CA ILE A 93 -1.80 5.94 2.24
C ILE A 93 -0.68 6.14 1.23
N ALA A 94 -0.99 6.70 0.07
CA ALA A 94 -0.02 7.01 -0.96
C ALA A 94 0.14 8.52 -1.12
N LEU A 95 1.37 8.99 -1.04
CA LEU A 95 1.74 10.38 -1.30
C LEU A 95 2.80 10.41 -2.41
N SER A 96 2.74 11.45 -3.25
CA SER A 96 3.81 11.76 -4.19
C SER A 96 4.62 12.94 -3.65
N ALA A 97 5.91 12.75 -3.45
CA ALA A 97 6.80 13.80 -2.94
C ALA A 97 6.95 14.99 -3.91
N VAL A 98 6.54 14.80 -5.17
CA VAL A 98 6.50 15.90 -6.15
C VAL A 98 5.38 16.90 -5.83
N MET A 99 4.25 16.42 -5.29
CA MET A 99 3.05 17.22 -5.05
C MET A 99 2.78 17.47 -3.57
N ALA A 100 3.24 16.58 -2.71
CA ALA A 100 2.96 16.62 -1.28
C ALA A 100 3.93 17.54 -0.53
N GLY A 101 3.41 18.25 0.47
CA GLY A 101 4.16 19.06 1.41
C GLY A 101 4.09 18.52 2.85
N VAL A 102 4.66 19.27 3.80
CA VAL A 102 4.61 18.92 5.23
C VAL A 102 3.17 18.79 5.75
N LYS A 103 2.23 19.58 5.19
CA LYS A 103 0.81 19.50 5.58
C LYS A 103 0.21 18.15 5.23
N ASP A 104 0.53 17.62 4.04
CA ASP A 104 0.00 16.34 3.57
C ASP A 104 0.59 15.18 4.37
N VAL A 105 1.88 15.27 4.75
CA VAL A 105 2.51 14.30 5.65
C VAL A 105 1.81 14.30 7.02
N ARG A 106 1.54 15.47 7.59
CA ARG A 106 0.83 15.58 8.88
C ARG A 106 -0.60 15.05 8.79
N ALA A 107 -1.31 15.31 7.69
CA ALA A 107 -2.64 14.76 7.46
C ALA A 107 -2.61 13.23 7.38
N ALA A 108 -1.65 12.65 6.66
CA ALA A 108 -1.45 11.21 6.57
C ALA A 108 -1.13 10.57 7.92
N VAL A 109 -0.33 11.24 8.75
CA VAL A 109 -0.05 10.80 10.12
C VAL A 109 -1.31 10.81 10.98
N ALA A 110 -2.08 11.89 10.95
CA ALA A 110 -3.32 12.01 11.71
C ALA A 110 -4.34 10.93 11.28
N GLU A 111 -4.46 10.67 9.98
CA GLU A 111 -5.28 9.60 9.42
C GLU A 111 -4.82 8.23 9.93
N ALA A 112 -3.52 7.97 9.94
CA ALA A 112 -2.95 6.72 10.41
C ALA A 112 -3.19 6.48 11.92
N GLU A 113 -3.04 7.52 12.74
CA GLU A 113 -3.34 7.46 14.17
C GLU A 113 -4.82 7.17 14.43
N GLN A 114 -5.70 7.85 13.71
CA GLN A 114 -7.14 7.66 13.80
C GLN A 114 -7.53 6.23 13.35
N TYR A 115 -6.96 5.75 12.25
CA TYR A 115 -7.21 4.40 11.77
C TYR A 115 -6.73 3.33 12.77
N ARG A 116 -5.55 3.54 13.37
CA ARG A 116 -5.03 2.66 14.42
C ARG A 116 -5.93 2.61 15.65
N GLN A 117 -6.48 3.75 16.07
CA GLN A 117 -7.39 3.83 17.21
C GLN A 117 -8.72 3.11 16.94
N MET A 118 -9.28 3.26 15.73
CA MET A 118 -10.57 2.68 15.38
C MET A 118 -10.50 1.19 15.02
N HIS A 119 -9.44 0.75 14.35
CA HIS A 119 -9.35 -0.59 13.77
C HIS A 119 -8.27 -1.46 14.39
N ASN A 120 -7.41 -0.91 15.26
CA ASN A 120 -6.22 -1.58 15.82
C ASN A 120 -5.30 -2.18 14.75
N ARG A 121 -5.17 -1.51 13.61
CA ARG A 121 -4.36 -1.91 12.46
C ARG A 121 -3.29 -0.89 12.15
N SER A 122 -2.19 -1.35 11.57
CA SER A 122 -1.11 -0.47 11.13
C SER A 122 -1.43 0.23 9.81
N THR A 123 -0.71 1.29 9.51
CA THR A 123 -0.81 2.02 8.25
C THR A 123 0.51 1.94 7.50
N VAL A 124 0.45 1.59 6.22
CA VAL A 124 1.57 1.70 5.28
C VAL A 124 1.52 3.08 4.63
N LEU A 125 2.52 3.90 4.88
CA LEU A 125 2.73 5.15 4.17
C LEU A 125 3.67 4.91 2.99
N PHE A 126 3.12 4.95 1.79
CA PHE A 126 3.89 4.89 0.55
C PHE A 126 4.21 6.30 0.07
N LEU A 127 5.49 6.61 -0.09
CA LEU A 127 5.96 7.90 -0.57
C LEU A 127 6.72 7.69 -1.88
N ASP A 128 6.07 8.10 -2.98
CA ASP A 128 6.68 8.05 -4.31
C ASP A 128 7.63 9.22 -4.53
N GLU A 129 8.75 8.98 -5.23
CA GLU A 129 9.82 9.95 -5.50
C GLU A 129 10.35 10.62 -4.23
N VAL A 130 10.60 9.82 -3.19
CA VAL A 130 10.97 10.29 -1.85
C VAL A 130 12.20 11.20 -1.82
N HIS A 131 13.09 11.12 -2.82
CA HIS A 131 14.25 12.00 -2.98
C HIS A 131 13.88 13.47 -3.21
N ARG A 132 12.62 13.77 -3.58
CA ARG A 132 12.10 15.13 -3.72
C ARG A 132 11.81 15.81 -2.39
N PHE A 133 11.69 15.03 -1.31
CA PHE A 133 11.51 15.59 0.02
C PHE A 133 12.84 16.07 0.59
N ASN A 134 12.85 17.32 1.10
CA ASN A 134 13.98 17.81 1.87
C ASN A 134 14.08 17.09 3.23
N LYS A 135 15.21 17.26 3.92
CA LYS A 135 15.50 16.60 5.19
C LYS A 135 14.42 16.89 6.26
N SER A 136 13.95 18.12 6.36
CA SER A 136 12.89 18.50 7.30
C SER A 136 11.56 17.82 7.04
N GLN A 137 11.23 17.59 5.77
CA GLN A 137 10.04 16.83 5.38
C GLN A 137 10.19 15.35 5.69
N GLN A 138 11.39 14.79 5.48
CA GLN A 138 11.71 13.41 5.85
C GLN A 138 11.65 13.22 7.36
N ASP A 139 12.11 14.19 8.15
CA ASP A 139 12.08 14.14 9.62
C ASP A 139 10.65 14.20 10.18
N ALA A 140 9.71 14.79 9.45
CA ALA A 140 8.34 14.99 9.93
C ALA A 140 7.58 13.69 10.22
N PHE A 141 7.91 12.58 9.57
CA PHE A 141 7.27 11.29 9.80
C PHE A 141 8.13 10.27 10.56
N LEU A 142 9.41 10.57 10.82
CA LEU A 142 10.32 9.68 11.55
C LEU A 142 9.78 9.21 12.91
N PRO A 143 9.25 10.09 13.79
CA PRO A 143 8.73 9.65 15.09
C PRO A 143 7.63 8.58 14.97
N PHE A 144 6.82 8.66 13.92
CA PHE A 144 5.71 7.76 13.68
C PHE A 144 6.15 6.42 13.06
N VAL A 145 7.29 6.41 12.38
CA VAL A 145 7.97 5.19 11.94
C VAL A 145 8.63 4.51 13.14
N GLU A 146 9.23 5.27 14.05
CA GLU A 146 9.89 4.77 15.26
C GLU A 146 8.92 4.12 16.25
N ASN A 147 7.77 4.74 16.47
CA ASN A 147 6.75 4.20 17.38
C ASN A 147 5.84 3.14 16.77
N GLY A 148 6.06 2.80 15.47
CA GLY A 148 5.32 1.76 14.76
C GLY A 148 3.89 2.16 14.36
N THR A 149 3.54 3.45 14.41
CA THR A 149 2.25 3.95 13.87
C THR A 149 2.22 3.84 12.36
N LEU A 150 3.36 4.11 11.72
CA LEU A 150 3.55 4.01 10.28
C LEU A 150 4.59 2.96 9.92
N THR A 151 4.28 2.13 8.93
CA THR A 151 5.28 1.38 8.16
C THR A 151 5.60 2.21 6.93
N PHE A 152 6.83 2.70 6.85
CA PHE A 152 7.26 3.55 5.75
C PHE A 152 7.72 2.72 4.55
N ILE A 153 7.22 3.03 3.36
CA ILE A 153 7.72 2.47 2.09
C ILE A 153 8.02 3.64 1.14
N GLY A 154 9.30 3.94 0.99
CA GLY A 154 9.76 4.95 0.03
C GLY A 154 10.04 4.34 -1.34
N ALA A 155 9.74 5.08 -2.41
CA ALA A 155 10.16 4.73 -3.77
C ALA A 155 11.03 5.86 -4.33
N THR A 156 12.12 5.50 -4.99
CA THR A 156 13.04 6.45 -5.59
C THR A 156 13.75 5.89 -6.83
N THR A 157 14.05 6.75 -7.75
CA THR A 157 14.93 6.47 -8.90
C THR A 157 16.38 6.85 -8.62
N GLU A 158 16.61 7.74 -7.64
CA GLU A 158 17.91 8.24 -7.25
C GLU A 158 18.54 7.36 -6.15
N ASN A 159 19.87 7.45 -5.99
CA ASN A 159 20.57 6.68 -4.98
C ASN A 159 20.17 7.16 -3.56
N PRO A 160 19.50 6.31 -2.78
CA PRO A 160 18.98 6.68 -1.47
C PRO A 160 20.06 7.11 -0.47
N SER A 161 21.31 6.67 -0.64
CA SER A 161 22.41 7.05 0.24
C SER A 161 22.80 8.51 0.17
N PHE A 162 22.47 9.20 -0.92
CA PHE A 162 22.73 10.63 -1.09
C PHE A 162 21.50 11.48 -0.78
N GLU A 163 20.32 10.96 -1.03
CA GLU A 163 19.07 11.72 -1.02
C GLU A 163 18.31 11.60 0.31
N LEU A 164 18.43 10.47 0.99
CA LEU A 164 17.72 10.24 2.22
C LEU A 164 18.59 10.54 3.44
N ASN A 165 17.96 10.99 4.51
CA ASN A 165 18.68 11.21 5.75
C ASN A 165 19.08 9.88 6.42
N ASN A 166 20.18 9.91 7.17
CA ASN A 166 20.71 8.72 7.83
C ASN A 166 19.73 8.13 8.86
N ALA A 167 18.92 8.97 9.48
CA ALA A 167 17.92 8.56 10.45
C ALA A 167 16.85 7.66 9.79
N LEU A 168 16.40 8.00 8.59
CA LEU A 168 15.46 7.20 7.83
C LEU A 168 16.10 5.91 7.31
N LEU A 169 17.34 6.01 6.77
CA LEU A 169 18.07 4.84 6.26
C LEU A 169 18.40 3.81 7.35
N SER A 170 18.65 4.25 8.57
CA SER A 170 18.90 3.34 9.70
C SER A 170 17.67 2.52 10.10
N ARG A 171 16.46 2.95 9.72
CA ARG A 171 15.17 2.32 10.07
C ARG A 171 14.50 1.63 8.89
N ALA A 172 14.98 1.86 7.69
CA ALA A 172 14.42 1.30 6.48
C ALA A 172 15.44 0.41 5.75
N ARG A 173 14.98 -0.73 5.24
CA ARG A 173 15.82 -1.61 4.43
C ARG A 173 15.73 -1.20 2.96
N VAL A 174 16.87 -0.99 2.31
CA VAL A 174 16.90 -0.67 0.88
C VAL A 174 16.82 -1.94 0.04
N TYR A 175 15.91 -1.95 -0.92
CA TYR A 175 15.76 -3.00 -1.92
C TYR A 175 15.97 -2.41 -3.31
N VAL A 176 16.91 -3.00 -4.06
CA VAL A 176 17.23 -2.57 -5.43
C VAL A 176 16.38 -3.35 -6.42
N LEU A 177 15.49 -2.65 -7.13
CA LEU A 177 14.65 -3.20 -8.20
C LEU A 177 15.36 -2.99 -9.55
N LYS A 178 15.24 -3.99 -10.43
CA LYS A 178 15.93 -4.00 -11.74
C LYS A 178 14.92 -4.16 -12.87
#